data_930a5101cbc3209a5ca79ecdeb9ec608
#
_entry.id   930a5101cbc3209a5ca79ecdeb9ec608
#
_cell.length_a   1.000
_cell.length_b   1.000
_cell.length_c   1.000
_cell.angle_alpha   90.00
_cell.angle_beta   90.00
_cell.angle_gamma   90.00
#
_symmetry.space_group_name_H-M   'P 1'
#
loop_
_entity.id
_entity.type
_entity.pdbx_description
1 polymer ?
#
loop_
_entity_poly.entity_id
_entity_poly.type
_entity_poly.pdbx_seq_one_letter_code
_entity_poly.pdbx_strand_id
1 'polypeptide(L)'
;MKKILVMAAAMLFSLQGIHAQTDVTEETDNDDIITVTDKDGKQEEIEVPEGMEDNLDSLLHLYNAQTYMMADTTCKYRDVNPVFEKEVYIDRLKRMPTIIEMPYNEVVQKFIDRYSGKLRRSVSFMLGASNFYMPIFEEALEAYNLPLELKYLPVIESALNPKAVSRVGATGLWQFMLPTGKRYGLEVNSLIDERRDPVKASYAAAHYLSDLYKIFDDWSLVIAAYNCGPTNVNKAIHRAKGNADYWNIYPYLPKETRGYVPAFIAANYIMNYYCDHNICPMVSELPVKTDTIVVSKDIHLEQI
;
A
#
# COMPACT_ATOMS: atom_id res chain seq x y z
N MET A 1 56.98 -36.89 -50.62
CA MET A 1 57.44 -38.21 -50.26
C MET A 1 57.92 -38.15 -48.82
N LYS A 2 57.58 -39.02 -48.00
CA LYS A 2 57.79 -39.18 -46.54
C LYS A 2 56.85 -38.37 -45.65
N LYS A 3 55.80 -39.05 -45.22
CA LYS A 3 54.89 -38.68 -44.14
C LYS A 3 55.63 -38.93 -42.81
N ILE A 4 55.62 -37.94 -41.94
CA ILE A 4 56.01 -38.13 -40.55
C ILE A 4 54.72 -38.03 -39.69
N LEU A 5 54.44 -39.16 -39.05
CA LEU A 5 53.35 -39.36 -38.10
C LEU A 5 53.86 -38.92 -36.72
N VAL A 6 53.24 -37.96 -36.13
CA VAL A 6 53.51 -37.62 -34.70
C VAL A 6 52.31 -38.09 -33.88
N MET A 7 52.54 -39.13 -33.08
CA MET A 7 51.64 -39.58 -32.03
C MET A 7 51.77 -38.63 -30.84
N ALA A 8 50.68 -38.01 -30.43
CA ALA A 8 50.55 -37.34 -29.14
C ALA A 8 49.72 -38.23 -28.24
N ALA A 9 50.35 -38.71 -27.17
CA ALA A 9 49.71 -39.47 -26.13
C ALA A 9 48.92 -38.51 -25.22
N ALA A 10 47.61 -38.64 -25.14
CA ALA A 10 46.79 -37.94 -24.19
C ALA A 10 46.70 -38.73 -22.89
N MET A 11 47.31 -38.24 -21.82
CA MET A 11 47.06 -38.73 -20.44
C MET A 11 45.70 -38.23 -19.99
N LEU A 12 44.77 -39.15 -19.76
CA LEU A 12 43.53 -38.94 -19.07
C LEU A 12 43.79 -38.88 -17.58
N PHE A 13 43.74 -37.67 -17.01
CA PHE A 13 43.54 -37.48 -15.57
C PHE A 13 42.04 -37.42 -15.29
N SER A 14 41.51 -38.46 -14.70
CA SER A 14 40.15 -38.47 -14.16
C SER A 14 40.15 -37.72 -12.82
N LEU A 15 39.75 -36.42 -12.86
CA LEU A 15 39.31 -35.70 -11.65
C LEU A 15 37.82 -36.02 -11.46
N GLN A 16 37.54 -36.86 -10.50
CA GLN A 16 36.19 -36.93 -9.92
C GLN A 16 35.94 -35.69 -9.11
N GLY A 17 35.35 -34.68 -9.73
CA GLY A 17 34.74 -33.56 -9.06
C GLY A 17 33.41 -34.01 -8.45
N ILE A 18 33.36 -34.07 -7.13
CA ILE A 18 32.12 -34.14 -6.40
C ILE A 18 31.35 -32.84 -6.64
N HIS A 19 30.38 -32.87 -7.55
CA HIS A 19 29.35 -31.84 -7.63
C HIS A 19 28.38 -32.13 -6.47
N ALA A 20 28.55 -31.41 -5.36
CA ALA A 20 27.45 -31.13 -4.47
C ALA A 20 26.50 -30.21 -5.25
N GLN A 21 25.45 -30.79 -5.86
CA GLN A 21 24.26 -30.05 -6.23
C GLN A 21 23.63 -29.57 -4.91
N THR A 22 23.93 -28.33 -4.52
CA THR A 22 22.99 -27.59 -3.70
C THR A 22 21.80 -27.31 -4.62
N ASP A 23 20.74 -28.10 -4.44
CA ASP A 23 19.40 -27.67 -4.83
C ASP A 23 19.10 -26.40 -4.03
N VAL A 24 19.47 -25.27 -4.59
CA VAL A 24 18.83 -24.01 -4.27
C VAL A 24 17.45 -24.12 -4.90
N THR A 25 16.49 -24.63 -4.14
CA THR A 25 15.10 -24.31 -4.39
C THR A 25 15.04 -22.77 -4.32
N GLU A 26 15.02 -22.13 -5.48
CA GLU A 26 14.46 -20.79 -5.60
C GLU A 26 13.02 -20.92 -5.08
N GLU A 27 12.84 -20.63 -3.79
CA GLU A 27 11.55 -20.17 -3.29
C GLU A 27 11.28 -18.92 -4.11
N THR A 28 10.41 -19.04 -5.08
CA THR A 28 9.78 -17.87 -5.72
C THR A 28 9.02 -17.20 -4.61
N ASP A 29 9.66 -16.23 -3.95
CA ASP A 29 9.05 -15.34 -2.99
C ASP A 29 7.92 -14.64 -3.77
N ASN A 30 6.69 -15.11 -3.54
CA ASN A 30 5.53 -14.48 -4.16
C ASN A 30 5.29 -13.18 -3.39
N ASP A 31 5.86 -12.10 -3.90
CA ASP A 31 5.92 -10.79 -3.28
C ASP A 31 4.56 -10.21 -2.89
N ASP A 32 3.49 -10.80 -3.42
CA ASP A 32 2.10 -10.39 -3.20
C ASP A 32 1.42 -11.14 -2.05
N ILE A 33 2.17 -12.03 -1.34
CA ILE A 33 1.60 -12.86 -0.27
C ILE A 33 2.41 -12.71 1.03
N ILE A 34 1.68 -12.58 2.14
CA ILE A 34 2.22 -12.68 3.50
C ILE A 34 1.75 -13.99 4.12
N THR A 35 2.69 -14.79 4.62
CA THR A 35 2.37 -16.04 5.33
C THR A 35 2.37 -15.78 6.84
N VAL A 36 1.27 -16.15 7.49
CA VAL A 36 1.11 -16.10 8.95
C VAL A 36 0.82 -17.49 9.48
N THR A 37 1.41 -17.83 10.62
CA THR A 37 1.13 -19.09 11.30
C THR A 37 0.16 -18.83 12.45
N ASP A 38 -0.99 -19.50 12.45
CA ASP A 38 -1.96 -19.36 13.52
C ASP A 38 -1.50 -20.09 14.81
N LYS A 39 -2.31 -19.97 15.88
CA LYS A 39 -2.01 -20.58 17.19
C LYS A 39 -1.99 -22.10 17.14
N ASP A 40 -2.61 -22.70 16.15
CA ASP A 40 -2.69 -24.16 15.93
C ASP A 40 -1.58 -24.65 14.99
N GLY A 41 -0.65 -23.78 14.58
CA GLY A 41 0.48 -24.08 13.71
C GLY A 41 0.11 -24.16 12.23
N LYS A 42 -1.11 -23.76 11.85
CA LYS A 42 -1.56 -23.75 10.46
C LYS A 42 -1.09 -22.48 9.79
N GLN A 43 -0.49 -22.62 8.61
CA GLN A 43 -0.11 -21.48 7.77
C GLN A 43 -1.32 -20.95 7.00
N GLU A 44 -1.47 -19.65 7.01
CA GLU A 44 -2.44 -18.90 6.23
C GLU A 44 -1.70 -17.93 5.30
N GLU A 45 -2.07 -17.94 4.03
CA GLU A 45 -1.60 -17.00 3.03
C GLU A 45 -2.57 -15.82 2.94
N ILE A 46 -2.05 -14.61 3.05
CA ILE A 46 -2.79 -13.35 3.02
C ILE A 46 -2.26 -12.53 1.85
N GLU A 47 -3.14 -12.19 0.92
CA GLU A 47 -2.82 -11.30 -0.19
C GLU A 47 -2.59 -9.88 0.32
N VAL A 48 -1.57 -9.19 -0.21
CA VAL A 48 -1.31 -7.79 0.13
C VAL A 48 -2.14 -6.86 -0.76
N PRO A 49 -2.58 -5.69 -0.25
CA PRO A 49 -3.21 -4.67 -1.10
C PRO A 49 -2.29 -4.21 -2.23
N GLU A 50 -2.86 -3.86 -3.40
CA GLU A 50 -2.10 -3.48 -4.61
C GLU A 50 -1.11 -2.32 -4.37
N GLY A 51 -1.43 -1.36 -3.50
CA GLY A 51 -0.50 -0.28 -3.12
C GLY A 51 0.73 -0.74 -2.33
N MET A 52 0.78 -2.03 -1.93
CA MET A 52 1.91 -2.66 -1.25
C MET A 52 2.62 -3.71 -2.11
N GLU A 53 2.19 -3.90 -3.35
CA GLU A 53 2.87 -4.78 -4.32
C GLU A 53 4.13 -4.09 -4.85
N ASP A 54 5.17 -4.88 -5.07
CA ASP A 54 6.44 -4.42 -5.66
C ASP A 54 6.43 -4.74 -7.16
N ASN A 55 5.58 -4.03 -7.91
CA ASN A 55 5.41 -4.26 -9.33
C ASN A 55 6.09 -3.18 -10.19
N LEU A 56 6.17 -3.42 -11.51
CA LEU A 56 6.82 -2.54 -12.48
C LEU A 56 6.18 -1.14 -12.55
N ASP A 57 4.87 -1.04 -12.35
CA ASP A 57 4.16 0.25 -12.36
C ASP A 57 4.52 1.07 -11.12
N SER A 58 4.72 0.43 -9.96
CA SER A 58 5.27 1.06 -8.76
C SER A 58 6.69 1.55 -8.98
N LEU A 59 7.54 0.80 -9.70
CA LEU A 59 8.89 1.21 -10.07
C LEU A 59 8.88 2.40 -11.05
N LEU A 60 7.98 2.41 -12.01
CA LEU A 60 7.80 3.52 -12.96
C LEU A 60 7.27 4.78 -12.25
N HIS A 61 6.37 4.60 -11.27
CA HIS A 61 5.90 5.69 -10.41
C HIS A 61 7.04 6.24 -9.57
N LEU A 62 7.84 5.38 -8.94
CA LEU A 62 9.06 5.79 -8.22
C LEU A 62 10.06 6.52 -9.11
N TYR A 63 10.22 6.09 -10.37
CA TYR A 63 11.07 6.78 -11.34
C TYR A 63 10.55 8.17 -11.69
N ASN A 64 9.26 8.30 -12.00
CA ASN A 64 8.63 9.58 -12.28
C ASN A 64 8.65 10.51 -11.05
N ALA A 65 8.48 9.94 -9.87
CA ALA A 65 8.56 10.67 -8.62
C ALA A 65 9.98 11.13 -8.29
N GLN A 66 11.00 10.37 -8.65
CA GLN A 66 12.41 10.78 -8.50
C GLN A 66 12.76 12.04 -9.29
N THR A 67 11.97 12.38 -10.30
CA THR A 67 12.14 13.62 -11.08
C THR A 67 11.70 14.86 -10.30
N TYR A 68 10.79 14.72 -9.33
CA TYR A 68 10.23 15.83 -8.53
C TYR A 68 10.48 15.69 -7.03
N MET A 69 11.05 14.58 -6.59
CA MET A 69 11.37 14.29 -5.21
C MET A 69 12.84 13.94 -5.06
N MET A 70 13.50 14.59 -4.13
CA MET A 70 14.89 14.37 -3.81
C MET A 70 15.04 13.71 -2.45
N ALA A 71 16.10 12.91 -2.29
CA ALA A 71 16.48 12.41 -0.97
C ALA A 71 16.82 13.59 -0.06
N ASP A 72 16.31 13.57 1.16
CA ASP A 72 16.69 14.56 2.17
C ASP A 72 18.15 14.32 2.60
N THR A 73 19.06 15.17 2.11
CA THR A 73 20.49 15.11 2.44
C THR A 73 20.78 15.53 3.88
N THR A 74 19.83 16.14 4.56
CA THR A 74 19.95 16.56 5.97
C THR A 74 19.57 15.45 6.94
N CYS A 75 18.85 14.43 6.47
CA CYS A 75 18.47 13.29 7.27
C CYS A 75 19.66 12.43 7.65
N LYS A 76 19.87 12.29 8.96
CA LYS A 76 21.05 11.60 9.53
C LYS A 76 20.76 10.14 9.90
N TYR A 77 19.58 9.64 9.61
CA TYR A 77 19.22 8.27 9.91
C TYR A 77 20.04 7.28 9.06
N ARG A 78 20.48 6.21 9.71
CA ARG A 78 21.12 5.10 9.00
C ARG A 78 20.05 4.28 8.31
N ASP A 79 20.34 3.75 7.13
CA ASP A 79 19.45 2.83 6.42
C ASP A 79 19.46 1.42 7.08
N VAL A 80 19.13 1.40 8.36
CA VAL A 80 19.02 0.19 9.16
C VAL A 80 17.66 0.23 9.84
N ASN A 81 16.84 -0.79 9.61
CA ASN A 81 15.58 -0.93 10.30
C ASN A 81 15.81 -1.45 11.73
N PRO A 82 15.51 -0.66 12.77
CA PRO A 82 15.57 -1.12 14.14
C PRO A 82 14.51 -2.21 14.39
N VAL A 83 14.89 -3.24 15.10
CA VAL A 83 13.97 -4.28 15.58
C VAL A 83 13.55 -3.92 17.00
N PHE A 84 12.25 -3.92 17.25
CA PHE A 84 11.66 -3.63 18.55
C PHE A 84 10.99 -4.88 19.12
N GLU A 85 10.92 -4.92 20.46
CA GLU A 85 10.12 -5.92 21.15
C GLU A 85 8.62 -5.69 20.88
N LYS A 86 7.84 -6.76 20.90
CA LYS A 86 6.39 -6.76 20.62
C LYS A 86 5.61 -5.69 21.42
N GLU A 87 5.98 -5.52 22.67
CA GLU A 87 5.37 -4.57 23.62
C GLU A 87 5.48 -3.12 23.14
N VAL A 88 6.55 -2.80 22.42
CA VAL A 88 6.78 -1.46 21.85
C VAL A 88 5.75 -1.17 20.75
N TYR A 89 5.50 -2.13 19.87
CA TYR A 89 4.47 -1.98 18.82
C TYR A 89 3.07 -1.83 19.42
N ILE A 90 2.74 -2.65 20.42
CA ILE A 90 1.46 -2.59 21.14
C ILE A 90 1.27 -1.23 21.81
N ASP A 91 2.29 -0.73 22.50
CA ASP A 91 2.25 0.56 23.20
C ASP A 91 2.09 1.72 22.19
N ARG A 92 2.83 1.71 21.09
CA ARG A 92 2.74 2.71 20.04
C ARG A 92 1.37 2.75 19.38
N LEU A 93 0.81 1.59 19.00
CA LEU A 93 -0.53 1.51 18.43
C LEU A 93 -1.61 2.03 19.38
N LYS A 94 -1.50 1.74 20.67
CA LYS A 94 -2.43 2.24 21.70
C LYS A 94 -2.32 3.74 21.96
N ARG A 95 -1.14 4.34 21.72
CA ARG A 95 -0.91 5.79 21.94
C ARG A 95 -1.28 6.65 20.74
N MET A 96 -1.53 6.06 19.58
CA MET A 96 -1.98 6.85 18.44
C MET A 96 -3.32 7.51 18.76
N PRO A 97 -3.47 8.82 18.51
CA PRO A 97 -4.69 9.56 18.78
C PRO A 97 -5.72 9.30 17.67
N THR A 98 -6.20 8.06 17.56
CA THR A 98 -7.14 7.62 16.55
C THR A 98 -8.51 7.32 17.14
N ILE A 99 -9.57 7.57 16.38
CA ILE A 99 -10.94 7.17 16.71
C ILE A 99 -11.12 5.68 16.39
N ILE A 100 -10.50 5.22 15.29
CA ILE A 100 -10.54 3.83 14.86
C ILE A 100 -9.58 3.03 15.73
N GLU A 101 -10.04 1.89 16.25
CA GLU A 101 -9.19 1.00 17.04
C GLU A 101 -8.08 0.40 16.16
N MET A 102 -6.86 0.40 16.70
CA MET A 102 -5.67 -0.13 16.05
C MET A 102 -5.11 -1.35 16.82
N PRO A 103 -5.80 -2.50 16.81
CA PRO A 103 -5.35 -3.67 17.55
C PRO A 103 -4.08 -4.25 16.97
N TYR A 104 -3.17 -4.67 17.84
CA TYR A 104 -1.99 -5.44 17.47
C TYR A 104 -2.32 -6.93 17.35
N ASN A 105 -1.84 -7.57 16.29
CA ASN A 105 -1.74 -9.03 16.15
C ASN A 105 -0.61 -9.39 15.18
N GLU A 106 -0.35 -10.69 15.01
CA GLU A 106 0.75 -11.18 14.16
C GLU A 106 0.58 -10.79 12.67
N VAL A 107 -0.66 -10.67 12.19
CA VAL A 107 -0.94 -10.22 10.82
C VAL A 107 -0.53 -8.76 10.66
N VAL A 108 -0.95 -7.90 11.58
CA VAL A 108 -0.57 -6.47 11.60
C VAL A 108 0.95 -6.32 11.68
N GLN A 109 1.63 -7.14 12.51
CA GLN A 109 3.10 -7.10 12.61
C GLN A 109 3.76 -7.38 11.26
N LYS A 110 3.31 -8.38 10.52
CA LYS A 110 3.85 -8.72 9.20
C LYS A 110 3.73 -7.56 8.20
N PHE A 111 2.62 -6.82 8.22
CA PHE A 111 2.46 -5.63 7.39
C PHE A 111 3.36 -4.47 7.84
N ILE A 112 3.55 -4.28 9.16
CA ILE A 112 4.52 -3.31 9.69
C ILE A 112 5.94 -3.67 9.24
N ASP A 113 6.32 -4.94 9.35
CA ASP A 113 7.64 -5.44 8.93
C ASP A 113 7.88 -5.24 7.43
N ARG A 114 6.83 -5.43 6.61
CA ARG A 114 6.90 -5.18 5.17
C ARG A 114 7.16 -3.71 4.86
N TYR A 115 6.44 -2.78 5.50
CA TYR A 115 6.65 -1.34 5.32
C TYR A 115 8.03 -0.88 5.83
N SER A 116 8.41 -1.31 7.02
CA SER A 116 9.68 -0.94 7.63
C SER A 116 10.90 -1.64 7.01
N GLY A 117 10.69 -2.75 6.33
CA GLY A 117 11.70 -3.55 5.63
C GLY A 117 11.70 -3.32 4.12
N LYS A 118 11.06 -4.21 3.36
CA LYS A 118 11.09 -4.23 1.89
C LYS A 118 10.59 -2.93 1.24
N LEU A 119 9.54 -2.31 1.79
CA LEU A 119 8.91 -1.11 1.23
C LEU A 119 9.45 0.21 1.80
N ARG A 120 10.59 0.22 2.51
CA ARG A 120 11.18 1.44 3.12
C ARG A 120 11.29 2.59 2.14
N ARG A 121 11.76 2.32 0.91
CA ARG A 121 11.91 3.35 -0.12
C ARG A 121 10.56 3.90 -0.55
N SER A 122 9.56 3.05 -0.71
CA SER A 122 8.18 3.46 -1.01
C SER A 122 7.60 4.31 0.13
N VAL A 123 7.86 3.93 1.39
CA VAL A 123 7.46 4.74 2.56
C VAL A 123 8.11 6.11 2.54
N SER A 124 9.41 6.20 2.26
CA SER A 124 10.14 7.47 2.12
C SER A 124 9.49 8.39 1.07
N PHE A 125 9.11 7.82 -0.07
CA PHE A 125 8.36 8.53 -1.11
C PHE A 125 6.98 8.97 -0.63
N MET A 126 6.18 8.05 -0.06
CA MET A 126 4.84 8.34 0.43
C MET A 126 4.84 9.44 1.51
N LEU A 127 5.86 9.47 2.38
CA LEU A 127 6.05 10.53 3.37
C LEU A 127 6.29 11.90 2.70
N GLY A 128 7.07 11.96 1.64
CA GLY A 128 7.27 13.18 0.86
C GLY A 128 5.98 13.63 0.16
N ALA A 129 5.26 12.70 -0.49
CA ALA A 129 3.99 12.96 -1.16
C ALA A 129 2.87 13.36 -0.19
N SER A 130 2.91 12.86 1.05
CA SER A 130 1.92 13.13 2.07
C SER A 130 1.79 14.62 2.40
N ASN A 131 2.87 15.39 2.30
CA ASN A 131 2.84 16.84 2.51
C ASN A 131 1.87 17.55 1.57
N PHE A 132 1.67 17.01 0.38
CA PHE A 132 0.75 17.57 -0.61
C PHE A 132 -0.66 16.98 -0.49
N TYR A 133 -0.76 15.65 -0.34
CA TYR A 133 -2.06 14.97 -0.41
C TYR A 133 -2.83 14.95 0.91
N MET A 134 -2.16 14.82 2.06
CA MET A 134 -2.86 14.70 3.34
C MET A 134 -3.78 15.87 3.67
N PRO A 135 -3.42 17.16 3.43
CA PRO A 135 -4.33 18.26 3.65
C PRO A 135 -5.64 18.17 2.83
N ILE A 136 -5.55 17.67 1.58
CA ILE A 136 -6.71 17.46 0.70
C ILE A 136 -7.63 16.35 1.26
N PHE A 137 -7.02 15.27 1.73
CA PHE A 137 -7.77 14.14 2.30
C PHE A 137 -8.45 14.55 3.61
N GLU A 138 -7.72 15.25 4.48
CA GLU A 138 -8.23 15.76 5.76
C GLU A 138 -9.43 16.68 5.55
N GLU A 139 -9.33 17.67 4.65
CA GLU A 139 -10.44 18.57 4.31
C GLU A 139 -11.70 17.80 3.86
N ALA A 140 -11.52 16.80 2.98
CA ALA A 140 -12.64 16.00 2.51
C ALA A 140 -13.26 15.13 3.63
N LEU A 141 -12.43 14.54 4.50
CA LEU A 141 -12.89 13.72 5.63
C LEU A 141 -13.62 14.57 6.66
N GLU A 142 -13.09 15.75 7.00
CA GLU A 142 -13.73 16.73 7.91
C GLU A 142 -15.09 17.19 7.39
N ALA A 143 -15.23 17.42 6.09
CA ALA A 143 -16.50 17.83 5.48
C ALA A 143 -17.63 16.80 5.69
N TYR A 144 -17.29 15.53 5.93
CA TYR A 144 -18.22 14.45 6.21
C TYR A 144 -18.19 13.98 7.68
N ASN A 145 -17.47 14.68 8.57
CA ASN A 145 -17.27 14.34 9.99
C ASN A 145 -16.73 12.92 10.17
N LEU A 146 -15.73 12.52 9.38
CA LEU A 146 -15.11 11.20 9.41
C LEU A 146 -13.78 11.23 10.18
N PRO A 147 -13.34 10.08 10.75
CA PRO A 147 -12.04 9.93 11.37
C PRO A 147 -10.90 10.28 10.40
N LEU A 148 -9.97 11.13 10.84
CA LEU A 148 -8.89 11.62 9.98
C LEU A 148 -7.85 10.54 9.64
N GLU A 149 -7.74 9.50 10.42
CA GLU A 149 -6.87 8.35 10.13
C GLU A 149 -7.26 7.61 8.85
N LEU A 150 -8.48 7.77 8.35
CA LEU A 150 -8.91 7.24 7.03
C LEU A 150 -8.12 7.84 5.86
N LYS A 151 -7.41 8.97 6.05
CA LYS A 151 -6.47 9.54 5.09
C LYS A 151 -5.35 8.58 4.65
N TYR A 152 -5.11 7.53 5.42
CA TYR A 152 -4.10 6.51 5.09
C TYR A 152 -4.64 5.37 4.20
N LEU A 153 -5.93 5.37 3.82
CA LEU A 153 -6.43 4.43 2.81
C LEU A 153 -5.71 4.56 1.46
N PRO A 154 -5.47 5.77 0.89
CA PRO A 154 -4.68 5.90 -0.34
C PRO A 154 -3.24 5.38 -0.26
N VAL A 155 -2.69 5.21 0.95
CA VAL A 155 -1.37 4.58 1.14
C VAL A 155 -1.42 3.11 0.74
N ILE A 156 -2.46 2.38 1.16
CA ILE A 156 -2.63 0.95 0.85
C ILE A 156 -3.29 0.70 -0.51
N GLU A 157 -4.00 1.68 -1.06
CA GLU A 157 -4.68 1.58 -2.36
C GLU A 157 -3.75 1.84 -3.54
N SER A 158 -2.90 2.85 -3.44
CA SER A 158 -2.15 3.35 -4.58
C SER A 158 -0.71 3.80 -4.26
N ALA A 159 -0.23 3.59 -3.03
CA ALA A 159 1.01 4.20 -2.55
C ALA A 159 1.08 5.72 -2.83
N LEU A 160 -0.05 6.42 -2.71
CA LEU A 160 -0.25 7.84 -3.04
C LEU A 160 0.02 8.19 -4.51
N ASN A 161 -0.22 7.26 -5.44
CA ASN A 161 -0.09 7.49 -6.89
C ASN A 161 -1.42 7.90 -7.52
N PRO A 162 -1.60 9.14 -7.96
CA PRO A 162 -2.85 9.60 -8.59
C PRO A 162 -3.10 8.97 -9.97
N LYS A 163 -2.08 8.37 -10.57
CA LYS A 163 -2.16 7.71 -11.89
C LYS A 163 -2.34 6.19 -11.79
N ALA A 164 -2.35 5.63 -10.58
CA ALA A 164 -2.49 4.20 -10.39
C ALA A 164 -3.74 3.64 -11.07
N VAL A 165 -3.58 2.48 -11.71
CA VAL A 165 -4.67 1.70 -12.30
C VAL A 165 -4.44 0.24 -11.94
N SER A 166 -5.39 -0.36 -11.25
CA SER A 166 -5.31 -1.75 -10.85
C SER A 166 -5.58 -2.72 -12.01
N ARG A 167 -5.26 -3.98 -11.81
CA ARG A 167 -5.55 -5.06 -12.77
C ARG A 167 -7.04 -5.15 -13.14
N VAL A 168 -7.93 -4.74 -12.25
CA VAL A 168 -9.39 -4.74 -12.46
C VAL A 168 -9.95 -3.37 -12.86
N GLY A 169 -9.10 -2.37 -13.07
CA GLY A 169 -9.47 -1.04 -13.56
C GLY A 169 -9.92 -0.06 -12.47
N ALA A 170 -9.64 -0.33 -11.20
CA ALA A 170 -9.71 0.67 -10.14
C ALA A 170 -8.65 1.75 -10.41
N THR A 171 -8.97 3.02 -10.17
CA THR A 171 -8.13 4.12 -10.68
C THR A 171 -7.98 5.24 -9.65
N GLY A 172 -6.77 5.82 -9.60
CA GLY A 172 -6.42 7.02 -8.83
C GLY A 172 -6.02 6.74 -7.39
N LEU A 173 -5.86 7.80 -6.59
CA LEU A 173 -5.42 7.72 -5.19
C LEU A 173 -6.29 6.80 -4.34
N TRP A 174 -7.60 6.84 -4.54
CA TRP A 174 -8.62 6.13 -3.79
C TRP A 174 -9.10 4.84 -4.48
N GLN A 175 -8.48 4.46 -5.59
CA GLN A 175 -8.77 3.24 -6.37
C GLN A 175 -10.26 3.01 -6.65
N PHE A 176 -10.95 4.05 -7.14
CA PHE A 176 -12.34 3.92 -7.50
C PHE A 176 -12.55 3.00 -8.71
N MET A 177 -13.40 1.99 -8.54
CA MET A 177 -14.01 1.30 -9.67
C MET A 177 -14.90 2.26 -10.46
N LEU A 178 -14.94 2.13 -11.79
CA LEU A 178 -15.71 3.01 -12.66
C LEU A 178 -17.19 3.18 -12.23
N PRO A 179 -17.94 2.10 -11.95
CA PRO A 179 -19.33 2.25 -11.51
C PRO A 179 -19.49 2.97 -10.19
N THR A 180 -18.57 2.72 -9.23
CA THR A 180 -18.58 3.36 -7.92
C THR A 180 -18.22 4.84 -8.03
N GLY A 181 -17.19 5.19 -8.78
CA GLY A 181 -16.82 6.59 -9.00
C GLY A 181 -17.96 7.40 -9.60
N LYS A 182 -18.61 6.89 -10.64
CA LYS A 182 -19.80 7.54 -11.25
C LYS A 182 -20.96 7.70 -10.27
N ARG A 183 -21.19 6.70 -9.42
CA ARG A 183 -22.26 6.76 -8.39
C ARG A 183 -22.01 7.88 -7.39
N TYR A 184 -20.74 8.17 -7.08
CA TYR A 184 -20.33 9.24 -6.16
C TYR A 184 -19.97 10.55 -6.87
N GLY A 185 -20.43 10.73 -8.12
CA GLY A 185 -20.41 11.99 -8.83
C GLY A 185 -19.14 12.28 -9.64
N LEU A 186 -18.22 11.30 -9.77
CA LEU A 186 -17.02 11.48 -10.57
C LEU A 186 -17.34 11.34 -12.07
N GLU A 187 -16.95 12.34 -12.85
CA GLU A 187 -17.05 12.31 -14.30
C GLU A 187 -15.94 11.47 -14.90
N VAL A 188 -16.32 10.49 -15.73
CA VAL A 188 -15.38 9.65 -16.47
C VAL A 188 -15.89 9.49 -17.88
N ASN A 189 -15.11 10.00 -18.84
CA ASN A 189 -15.38 9.94 -20.27
C ASN A 189 -14.05 9.73 -21.03
N SER A 190 -14.04 9.89 -22.36
CA SER A 190 -12.83 9.69 -23.19
C SER A 190 -11.74 10.74 -22.99
N LEU A 191 -12.04 11.88 -22.39
CA LEU A 191 -11.13 13.02 -22.21
C LEU A 191 -10.76 13.25 -20.74
N ILE A 192 -11.67 12.92 -19.82
CA ILE A 192 -11.57 13.24 -18.39
C ILE A 192 -11.79 11.96 -17.59
N ASP A 193 -10.97 11.76 -16.58
CA ASP A 193 -11.15 10.73 -15.54
C ASP A 193 -10.92 11.36 -14.16
N GLU A 194 -12.01 11.83 -13.54
CA GLU A 194 -11.97 12.51 -12.23
C GLU A 194 -11.61 11.58 -11.06
N ARG A 195 -11.54 10.27 -11.27
CA ARG A 195 -10.97 9.35 -10.27
C ARG A 195 -9.49 9.65 -9.99
N ARG A 196 -8.82 10.35 -10.93
CA ARG A 196 -7.41 10.79 -10.83
C ARG A 196 -7.27 12.20 -10.23
N ASP A 197 -8.37 12.93 -10.10
CA ASP A 197 -8.39 14.25 -9.48
C ASP A 197 -8.29 14.11 -7.96
N PRO A 198 -7.25 14.62 -7.30
CA PRO A 198 -7.05 14.42 -5.86
C PRO A 198 -8.19 14.97 -5.01
N VAL A 199 -8.73 16.13 -5.39
CA VAL A 199 -9.80 16.80 -4.62
C VAL A 199 -11.12 16.09 -4.83
N LYS A 200 -11.57 15.94 -6.07
CA LYS A 200 -12.88 15.34 -6.39
C LYS A 200 -12.96 13.90 -5.91
N ALA A 201 -11.90 13.11 -6.14
CA ALA A 201 -11.85 11.73 -5.67
C ALA A 201 -11.88 11.63 -4.14
N SER A 202 -11.25 12.57 -3.40
CA SER A 202 -11.28 12.57 -1.93
C SER A 202 -12.67 12.87 -1.38
N TYR A 203 -13.39 13.85 -1.93
CA TYR A 203 -14.77 14.10 -1.54
C TYR A 203 -15.71 12.93 -1.88
N ALA A 204 -15.52 12.29 -3.04
CA ALA A 204 -16.28 11.10 -3.41
C ALA A 204 -15.98 9.92 -2.45
N ALA A 205 -14.72 9.73 -2.04
CA ALA A 205 -14.33 8.69 -1.09
C ALA A 205 -14.90 8.95 0.31
N ALA A 206 -14.81 10.19 0.80
CA ALA A 206 -15.40 10.57 2.07
C ALA A 206 -16.93 10.34 2.08
N HIS A 207 -17.63 10.69 1.00
CA HIS A 207 -19.05 10.39 0.85
C HIS A 207 -19.33 8.87 0.88
N TYR A 208 -18.55 8.08 0.14
CA TYR A 208 -18.71 6.62 0.12
C TYR A 208 -18.45 6.01 1.51
N LEU A 209 -17.39 6.42 2.20
CA LEU A 209 -17.08 5.97 3.56
C LEU A 209 -18.18 6.33 4.55
N SER A 210 -18.75 7.54 4.44
CA SER A 210 -19.91 7.96 5.24
C SER A 210 -21.13 7.05 5.01
N ASP A 211 -21.41 6.67 3.76
CA ASP A 211 -22.53 5.77 3.45
C ASP A 211 -22.26 4.35 3.97
N LEU A 212 -21.03 3.86 3.90
CA LEU A 212 -20.65 2.57 4.48
C LEU A 212 -20.79 2.57 6.00
N TYR A 213 -20.43 3.68 6.68
CA TYR A 213 -20.58 3.80 8.12
C TYR A 213 -22.05 3.75 8.57
N LYS A 214 -22.95 4.35 7.81
CA LYS A 214 -24.40 4.25 8.06
C LYS A 214 -24.93 2.81 8.00
N ILE A 215 -24.22 1.91 7.29
CA ILE A 215 -24.60 0.50 7.16
C ILE A 215 -24.05 -0.34 8.30
N PHE A 216 -22.78 -0.11 8.69
CA PHE A 216 -22.06 -1.03 9.57
C PHE A 216 -21.84 -0.50 10.99
N ASP A 217 -21.85 0.82 11.19
CA ASP A 217 -21.56 1.50 12.48
C ASP A 217 -20.26 1.00 13.18
N ASP A 218 -19.33 0.44 12.37
CA ASP A 218 -18.03 -0.11 12.78
C ASP A 218 -16.99 0.19 11.72
N TRP A 219 -15.91 0.84 12.10
CA TRP A 219 -14.89 1.29 11.14
C TRP A 219 -14.10 0.16 10.51
N SER A 220 -13.81 -0.91 11.23
CA SER A 220 -13.10 -2.07 10.65
C SER A 220 -13.95 -2.75 9.59
N LEU A 221 -15.26 -2.84 9.79
CA LEU A 221 -16.20 -3.32 8.78
C LEU A 221 -16.34 -2.36 7.61
N VAL A 222 -16.34 -1.03 7.87
CA VAL A 222 -16.35 0.00 6.82
C VAL A 222 -15.12 -0.12 5.93
N ILE A 223 -13.93 -0.24 6.52
CA ILE A 223 -12.67 -0.39 5.80
C ILE A 223 -12.70 -1.69 4.97
N ALA A 224 -13.14 -2.80 5.53
CA ALA A 224 -13.31 -4.04 4.79
C ALA A 224 -14.32 -3.90 3.64
N ALA A 225 -15.44 -3.19 3.87
CA ALA A 225 -16.48 -2.96 2.88
C ALA A 225 -16.04 -1.98 1.77
N TYR A 226 -15.13 -1.06 2.07
CA TYR A 226 -14.52 -0.20 1.06
C TYR A 226 -13.79 -1.04 0.00
N ASN A 227 -13.02 -2.03 0.43
CA ASN A 227 -12.29 -2.94 -0.46
C ASN A 227 -13.21 -3.91 -1.20
N CYS A 228 -13.99 -4.74 -0.51
CA CYS A 228 -14.74 -5.83 -1.16
C CYS A 228 -16.23 -5.53 -1.42
N GLY A 229 -16.69 -4.35 -1.03
CA GLY A 229 -18.10 -3.95 -1.11
C GLY A 229 -18.96 -4.46 0.05
N PRO A 230 -20.02 -3.72 0.41
CA PRO A 230 -20.88 -4.03 1.58
C PRO A 230 -21.57 -5.38 1.49
N THR A 231 -21.88 -5.85 0.28
CA THR A 231 -22.53 -7.16 0.07
C THR A 231 -21.63 -8.31 0.55
N ASN A 232 -20.32 -8.26 0.33
CA ASN A 232 -19.40 -9.32 0.74
C ASN A 232 -19.19 -9.32 2.26
N VAL A 233 -19.10 -8.15 2.88
CA VAL A 233 -19.05 -8.03 4.34
C VAL A 233 -20.32 -8.59 4.97
N ASN A 234 -21.52 -8.23 4.47
CA ASN A 234 -22.79 -8.78 4.97
C ASN A 234 -22.87 -10.31 4.82
N LYS A 235 -22.38 -10.88 3.71
CA LYS A 235 -22.29 -12.34 3.55
C LYS A 235 -21.36 -12.97 4.59
N ALA A 236 -20.24 -12.33 4.91
CA ALA A 236 -19.29 -12.79 5.92
C ALA A 236 -19.93 -12.74 7.33
N ILE A 237 -20.61 -11.64 7.68
CA ILE A 237 -21.37 -11.51 8.94
C ILE A 237 -22.41 -12.62 9.07
N HIS A 238 -23.17 -12.87 7.99
CA HIS A 238 -24.16 -13.96 7.99
C HIS A 238 -23.51 -15.34 8.24
N ARG A 239 -22.37 -15.63 7.60
CA ARG A 239 -21.61 -16.87 7.82
C ARG A 239 -21.05 -16.97 9.24
N ALA A 240 -20.71 -15.85 9.87
CA ALA A 240 -20.27 -15.74 11.26
C ALA A 240 -21.46 -15.72 12.25
N LYS A 241 -22.66 -16.20 11.83
CA LYS A 241 -23.89 -16.28 12.66
C LYS A 241 -24.35 -14.93 13.21
N GLY A 242 -24.14 -13.85 12.46
CA GLY A 242 -24.53 -12.49 12.82
C GLY A 242 -23.53 -11.73 13.69
N ASN A 243 -22.38 -12.30 13.97
CA ASN A 243 -21.32 -11.58 14.70
C ASN A 243 -20.67 -10.56 13.75
N ALA A 244 -20.89 -9.27 14.02
CA ALA A 244 -20.47 -8.13 13.20
C ALA A 244 -19.15 -7.52 13.74
N ASP A 245 -18.17 -8.35 14.06
CA ASP A 245 -16.81 -7.96 14.41
C ASP A 245 -15.84 -8.41 13.32
N TYR A 246 -14.92 -7.53 12.90
CA TYR A 246 -14.02 -7.81 11.78
C TYR A 246 -13.21 -9.10 11.98
N TRP A 247 -12.64 -9.31 13.16
CA TRP A 247 -11.78 -10.48 13.42
C TRP A 247 -12.58 -11.79 13.49
N ASN A 248 -13.87 -11.71 13.82
CA ASN A 248 -14.78 -12.84 13.80
C ASN A 248 -15.27 -13.20 12.38
N ILE A 249 -15.43 -12.19 11.50
CA ILE A 249 -15.80 -12.42 10.11
C ILE A 249 -14.60 -12.66 9.21
N TYR A 250 -13.40 -12.37 9.66
CA TYR A 250 -12.13 -12.49 8.93
C TYR A 250 -12.00 -13.79 8.11
N PRO A 251 -12.26 -15.00 8.66
CA PRO A 251 -12.13 -16.25 7.90
C PRO A 251 -13.13 -16.38 6.73
N TYR A 252 -14.20 -15.60 6.74
CA TYR A 252 -15.27 -15.63 5.75
C TYR A 252 -15.17 -14.54 4.69
N LEU A 253 -14.24 -13.59 4.89
CA LEU A 253 -13.95 -12.54 3.93
C LEU A 253 -13.19 -13.09 2.71
N PRO A 254 -13.26 -12.42 1.54
CA PRO A 254 -12.34 -12.68 0.43
C PRO A 254 -10.88 -12.62 0.90
N LYS A 255 -10.00 -13.43 0.33
CA LYS A 255 -8.59 -13.50 0.76
C LYS A 255 -7.89 -12.13 0.72
N GLU A 256 -8.08 -11.39 -0.36
CA GLU A 256 -7.60 -10.02 -0.56
C GLU A 256 -8.05 -9.08 0.58
N THR A 257 -9.33 -9.16 0.99
CA THR A 257 -9.88 -8.29 2.05
C THR A 257 -9.37 -8.63 3.44
N ARG A 258 -8.90 -9.87 3.68
CA ARG A 258 -8.33 -10.26 4.98
C ARG A 258 -7.08 -9.47 5.34
N GLY A 259 -6.27 -9.11 4.35
CA GLY A 259 -5.08 -8.29 4.54
C GLY A 259 -5.37 -6.80 4.66
N TYR A 260 -6.55 -6.34 4.24
CA TYR A 260 -6.80 -4.92 4.02
C TYR A 260 -6.86 -4.09 5.32
N VAL A 261 -7.61 -4.53 6.34
CA VAL A 261 -7.64 -3.83 7.65
C VAL A 261 -6.28 -3.92 8.37
N PRO A 262 -5.60 -5.08 8.46
CA PRO A 262 -4.24 -5.14 8.97
C PRO A 262 -3.25 -4.21 8.25
N ALA A 263 -3.33 -4.12 6.91
CA ALA A 263 -2.51 -3.20 6.12
C ALA A 263 -2.82 -1.74 6.44
N PHE A 264 -4.09 -1.38 6.62
CA PHE A 264 -4.50 -0.04 7.05
C PHE A 264 -3.92 0.32 8.44
N ILE A 265 -3.97 -0.58 9.41
CA ILE A 265 -3.36 -0.39 10.72
C ILE A 265 -1.84 -0.17 10.59
N ALA A 266 -1.18 -1.01 9.79
CA ALA A 266 0.25 -0.90 9.56
C ALA A 266 0.63 0.39 8.81
N ALA A 267 -0.19 0.87 7.86
CA ALA A 267 0.00 2.14 7.18
C ALA A 267 -0.09 3.31 8.17
N ASN A 268 -1.11 3.32 9.04
CA ASN A 268 -1.21 4.30 10.13
C ASN A 268 0.02 4.27 11.02
N TYR A 269 0.48 3.09 11.41
CA TYR A 269 1.66 2.93 12.25
C TYR A 269 2.91 3.51 11.57
N ILE A 270 3.23 3.07 10.37
CA ILE A 270 4.50 3.45 9.71
C ILE A 270 4.54 4.93 9.35
N MET A 271 3.41 5.51 8.94
CA MET A 271 3.33 6.94 8.60
C MET A 271 3.45 7.85 9.84
N ASN A 272 3.21 7.34 11.06
CA ASN A 272 3.39 8.06 12.32
C ASN A 272 4.74 7.79 12.98
N TYR A 273 5.29 6.57 12.85
CA TYR A 273 6.52 6.14 13.54
C TYR A 273 7.70 5.91 12.60
N TYR A 274 7.69 6.49 11.39
CA TYR A 274 8.75 6.34 10.40
C TYR A 274 10.15 6.75 10.92
N CYS A 275 10.21 7.80 11.76
CA CYS A 275 11.47 8.23 12.39
C CYS A 275 12.08 7.14 13.25
N ASP A 276 11.25 6.43 14.04
CA ASP A 276 11.69 5.33 14.90
C ASP A 276 12.23 4.14 14.08
N HIS A 277 11.79 4.01 12.83
CA HIS A 277 12.28 3.01 11.89
C HIS A 277 13.44 3.53 11.02
N ASN A 278 14.03 4.69 11.35
CA ASN A 278 15.10 5.32 10.59
C ASN A 278 14.74 5.55 9.10
N ILE A 279 13.49 5.89 8.80
CA ILE A 279 13.06 6.22 7.46
C ILE A 279 13.05 7.74 7.30
N CYS A 280 13.71 8.24 6.26
CA CYS A 280 13.74 9.66 5.94
C CYS A 280 12.71 9.97 4.87
N PRO A 281 11.80 10.95 5.07
CA PRO A 281 10.94 11.43 4.00
C PRO A 281 11.75 11.95 2.80
N MET A 282 11.24 11.75 1.59
CA MET A 282 11.76 12.48 0.44
C MET A 282 11.29 13.94 0.50
N VAL A 283 12.13 14.86 0.02
CA VAL A 283 11.77 16.27 -0.12
C VAL A 283 11.06 16.45 -1.46
N SER A 284 9.86 17.04 -1.43
CA SER A 284 9.10 17.39 -2.63
C SER A 284 9.37 18.84 -3.00
N GLU A 285 9.64 19.11 -4.28
CA GLU A 285 9.69 20.47 -4.82
C GLU A 285 8.28 21.06 -5.06
N LEU A 286 7.24 20.23 -4.93
CA LEU A 286 5.87 20.68 -5.08
C LEU A 286 5.48 21.60 -3.90
N PRO A 287 4.83 22.74 -4.17
CA PRO A 287 4.39 23.65 -3.11
C PRO A 287 3.34 22.97 -2.23
N VAL A 288 3.42 23.20 -0.92
CA VAL A 288 2.47 22.67 0.08
C VAL A 288 1.08 23.30 -0.08
N LYS A 289 1.02 24.52 -0.62
CA LYS A 289 -0.23 25.22 -0.91
C LYS A 289 -0.30 25.54 -2.39
N THR A 290 -1.40 25.16 -3.01
CA THR A 290 -1.76 25.57 -4.36
C THR A 290 -3.00 26.44 -4.30
N ASP A 291 -3.12 27.38 -5.24
CA ASP A 291 -4.33 28.17 -5.40
C ASP A 291 -4.95 27.90 -6.78
N THR A 292 -6.25 28.10 -6.91
CA THR A 292 -6.96 27.86 -8.15
C THR A 292 -7.17 29.19 -8.87
N ILE A 293 -6.62 29.30 -10.07
CA ILE A 293 -6.88 30.44 -10.95
C ILE A 293 -7.89 30.01 -12.01
N VAL A 294 -9.01 30.74 -12.06
CA VAL A 294 -10.01 30.54 -13.12
C VAL A 294 -9.66 31.42 -14.31
N VAL A 295 -9.36 30.78 -15.44
CA VAL A 295 -9.02 31.45 -16.69
C VAL A 295 -10.25 31.49 -17.58
N SER A 296 -10.70 32.69 -17.96
CA SER A 296 -11.89 32.91 -18.78
C SER A 296 -11.61 33.10 -20.27
N LYS A 297 -10.34 33.04 -20.66
CA LYS A 297 -9.88 33.20 -22.06
C LYS A 297 -8.61 32.36 -22.27
N ASP A 298 -8.30 32.07 -23.52
CA ASP A 298 -7.06 31.37 -23.86
C ASP A 298 -5.86 32.21 -23.45
N ILE A 299 -4.98 31.64 -22.63
CA ILE A 299 -3.72 32.24 -22.21
C ILE A 299 -2.59 31.20 -22.32
N HIS A 300 -1.38 31.66 -22.56
CA HIS A 300 -0.21 30.82 -22.55
C HIS A 300 0.19 30.47 -21.10
N LEU A 301 0.63 29.24 -20.82
CA LEU A 301 1.01 28.81 -19.47
C LEU A 301 2.09 29.70 -18.83
N GLU A 302 2.99 30.27 -19.63
CA GLU A 302 4.03 31.19 -19.15
C GLU A 302 3.48 32.56 -18.70
N GLN A 303 2.19 32.82 -18.86
CA GLN A 303 1.52 34.07 -18.46
C GLN A 303 0.77 33.90 -17.11
N ILE A 304 0.79 32.71 -16.53
CA ILE A 304 0.25 32.40 -15.21
C ILE A 304 1.37 32.39 -14.19
#